data_62e7a25c34c0bd9dd8b2361e78108a47
#
_entry.id   62e7a25c34c0bd9dd8b2361e78108a47
#
_cell.length_a   1.000
_cell.length_b   1.000
_cell.length_c   1.000
_cell.angle_alpha   90.00
_cell.angle_beta   90.00
_cell.angle_gamma   90.00
#
_symmetry.space_group_name_H-M   'P 1'
#
loop_
_entity.id
_entity.type
_entity.pdbx_description
1 polymer ?
#
loop_
_entity_poly.entity_id
_entity_poly.type
_entity_poly.pdbx_seq_one_letter_code
_entity_poly.pdbx_strand_id
1 'polypeptide(L)'
;LFVRHQKGVVLTEQGENLFNTVKDINFSIAGFEKKLLDKKTKPIGKLIINTTVGFGSTWLTPRINKFVDQFPDMDISLLMSDEEIDLNNRVADIAVRVKKPTQGNLIFKKFVNFHNHIYGSSDYLKEKGIPRNINDLNKHNLICFGIGLPSPISNIDWILKIGKEKGKRRPKFRVNSIYGMSLAVENGAGLASLPDYMVADKPQLVRVLPNVEGPSYQTYFVYTEEFKNDRRLELFRDFLYNE
;
A
#
# COMPACT_ATOMS: atom_id res chain seq x y z
N LEU A 1 -51.51 -28.51 -8.72
CA LEU A 1 -50.25 -28.92 -8.04
C LEU A 1 -50.47 -30.12 -7.11
N PHE A 2 -51.66 -30.28 -6.52
CA PHE A 2 -52.00 -31.36 -5.60
C PHE A 2 -53.34 -32.02 -6.00
N VAL A 3 -53.42 -33.33 -5.84
CA VAL A 3 -54.66 -34.11 -5.97
C VAL A 3 -54.97 -34.73 -4.62
N ARG A 4 -56.24 -34.63 -4.19
CA ARG A 4 -56.73 -35.22 -2.95
C ARG A 4 -57.28 -36.63 -3.21
N HIS A 5 -56.75 -37.59 -2.48
CA HIS A 5 -57.22 -38.97 -2.50
C HIS A 5 -57.79 -39.37 -1.12
N GLN A 6 -58.52 -40.50 -1.10
CA GLN A 6 -59.08 -40.99 0.18
C GLN A 6 -58.02 -41.26 1.28
N LYS A 7 -56.78 -41.45 0.91
CA LYS A 7 -55.62 -41.69 1.81
C LYS A 7 -54.69 -40.52 2.00
N GLY A 8 -55.00 -39.32 1.51
CA GLY A 8 -54.18 -38.13 1.65
C GLY A 8 -54.09 -37.27 0.42
N VAL A 9 -53.06 -36.42 0.36
CA VAL A 9 -52.77 -35.48 -0.75
C VAL A 9 -51.50 -35.93 -1.45
N VAL A 10 -51.51 -36.03 -2.78
CA VAL A 10 -50.33 -36.31 -3.60
C VAL A 10 -50.11 -35.21 -4.61
N LEU A 11 -48.88 -35.06 -5.08
CA LEU A 11 -48.54 -34.10 -6.14
C LEU A 11 -49.14 -34.55 -7.47
N THR A 12 -49.56 -33.61 -8.28
CA THR A 12 -49.81 -33.83 -9.73
C THR A 12 -48.47 -33.89 -10.46
N GLU A 13 -48.41 -34.33 -11.68
CA GLU A 13 -47.22 -34.28 -12.55
C GLU A 13 -46.62 -32.87 -12.61
N GLN A 14 -47.46 -31.85 -12.73
CA GLN A 14 -47.04 -30.45 -12.65
C GLN A 14 -46.54 -30.07 -11.25
N GLY A 15 -47.08 -30.66 -10.19
CA GLY A 15 -46.65 -30.49 -8.82
C GLY A 15 -45.28 -31.09 -8.60
N GLU A 16 -45.00 -32.28 -9.14
CA GLU A 16 -43.70 -32.93 -9.07
C GLU A 16 -42.62 -32.16 -9.84
N ASN A 17 -42.96 -31.65 -11.03
CA ASN A 17 -42.04 -30.82 -11.81
C ASN A 17 -41.66 -29.55 -11.07
N LEU A 18 -42.64 -28.85 -10.46
CA LEU A 18 -42.38 -27.69 -9.66
C LEU A 18 -41.56 -28.01 -8.42
N PHE A 19 -41.88 -29.10 -7.73
CA PHE A 19 -41.12 -29.55 -6.53
C PHE A 19 -39.66 -29.83 -6.86
N ASN A 20 -39.39 -30.54 -7.95
CA ASN A 20 -38.01 -30.81 -8.39
C ASN A 20 -37.26 -29.56 -8.77
N THR A 21 -37.92 -28.61 -9.51
CA THR A 21 -37.33 -27.31 -9.84
C THR A 21 -36.97 -26.50 -8.58
N VAL A 22 -37.87 -26.42 -7.59
CA VAL A 22 -37.63 -25.72 -6.33
C VAL A 22 -36.51 -26.40 -5.51
N LYS A 23 -36.46 -27.73 -5.54
CA LYS A 23 -35.40 -28.49 -4.87
C LYS A 23 -34.03 -28.17 -5.47
N ASP A 24 -33.90 -28.13 -6.78
CA ASP A 24 -32.64 -27.79 -7.46
C ASP A 24 -32.20 -26.36 -7.18
N ILE A 25 -33.16 -25.41 -7.16
CA ILE A 25 -32.88 -24.01 -6.76
C ILE A 25 -32.37 -23.95 -5.32
N ASN A 26 -33.05 -24.63 -4.38
CA ASN A 26 -32.62 -24.65 -2.98
C ASN A 26 -31.24 -25.30 -2.80
N PHE A 27 -30.95 -26.37 -3.54
CA PHE A 27 -29.62 -26.99 -3.52
C PHE A 27 -28.55 -26.01 -4.05
N SER A 28 -28.86 -25.26 -5.12
CA SER A 28 -27.96 -24.25 -5.67
C SER A 28 -27.72 -23.11 -4.69
N ILE A 29 -28.77 -22.63 -4.00
CA ILE A 29 -28.69 -21.60 -2.96
C ILE A 29 -27.81 -22.07 -1.79
N ALA A 30 -28.05 -23.26 -1.26
CA ALA A 30 -27.26 -23.84 -0.17
C ALA A 30 -25.79 -24.03 -0.55
N GLY A 31 -25.52 -24.43 -1.80
CA GLY A 31 -24.17 -24.52 -2.34
C GLY A 31 -23.48 -23.15 -2.41
N PHE A 32 -24.25 -22.10 -2.77
CA PHE A 32 -23.74 -20.73 -2.81
C PHE A 32 -23.50 -20.16 -1.39
N GLU A 33 -24.43 -20.40 -0.47
CA GLU A 33 -24.26 -20.02 0.95
C GLU A 33 -23.03 -20.68 1.58
N LYS A 34 -22.80 -21.97 1.31
CA LYS A 34 -21.59 -22.67 1.74
C LYS A 34 -20.32 -22.05 1.16
N LYS A 35 -20.32 -21.69 -0.14
CA LYS A 35 -19.20 -20.99 -0.77
C LYS A 35 -18.95 -19.60 -0.16
N LEU A 36 -20.01 -18.88 0.23
CA LEU A 36 -19.89 -17.60 0.92
C LEU A 36 -19.31 -17.76 2.33
N LEU A 37 -19.73 -18.79 3.07
CA LEU A 37 -19.20 -19.11 4.39
C LEU A 37 -17.74 -19.55 4.31
N ASP A 38 -17.38 -20.41 3.34
CA ASP A 38 -16.01 -20.85 3.10
C ASP A 38 -15.09 -19.66 2.73
N LYS A 39 -15.58 -18.70 1.94
CA LYS A 39 -14.83 -17.45 1.65
C LYS A 39 -14.59 -16.59 2.90
N LYS A 40 -15.49 -16.62 3.88
CA LYS A 40 -15.30 -15.92 5.16
C LYS A 40 -14.30 -16.61 6.09
N THR A 41 -14.15 -17.91 5.98
CA THR A 41 -13.32 -18.71 6.88
C THR A 41 -11.97 -19.13 6.31
N LYS A 42 -11.88 -19.29 4.98
CA LYS A 42 -10.65 -19.68 4.28
C LYS A 42 -10.07 -18.51 3.50
N PRO A 43 -8.75 -18.29 3.55
CA PRO A 43 -8.08 -17.23 2.79
C PRO A 43 -7.91 -17.66 1.32
N ILE A 44 -8.99 -17.54 0.54
CA ILE A 44 -9.00 -17.90 -0.89
C ILE A 44 -9.49 -16.73 -1.74
N GLY A 45 -9.01 -16.67 -2.99
CA GLY A 45 -9.45 -15.70 -4.00
C GLY A 45 -8.59 -14.44 -4.02
N LYS A 46 -9.03 -13.44 -4.80
CA LYS A 46 -8.24 -12.26 -5.12
C LYS A 46 -8.25 -11.23 -4.00
N LEU A 47 -7.06 -10.63 -3.71
CA LEU A 47 -6.90 -9.48 -2.84
C LEU A 47 -6.09 -8.41 -3.59
N ILE A 48 -6.70 -7.26 -3.83
CA ILE A 48 -6.06 -6.12 -4.50
C ILE A 48 -5.60 -5.12 -3.44
N ILE A 49 -4.30 -4.86 -3.42
CA ILE A 49 -3.64 -4.00 -2.44
C ILE A 49 -3.16 -2.74 -3.15
N ASN A 50 -3.62 -1.57 -2.72
CA ASN A 50 -3.09 -0.29 -3.19
C ASN A 50 -2.02 0.25 -2.24
N THR A 51 -0.94 0.77 -2.79
CA THR A 51 0.09 1.48 -2.02
C THR A 51 0.86 2.46 -2.88
N THR A 52 1.73 3.28 -2.26
CA THR A 52 2.62 4.18 -3.00
C THR A 52 3.69 3.38 -3.77
N VAL A 53 4.15 3.95 -4.89
CA VAL A 53 5.20 3.32 -5.71
C VAL A 53 6.45 3.04 -4.88
N GLY A 54 6.86 3.99 -4.04
CA GLY A 54 8.04 3.84 -3.18
C GLY A 54 7.92 2.66 -2.21
N PHE A 55 6.85 2.59 -1.42
CA PHE A 55 6.63 1.53 -0.44
C PHE A 55 6.41 0.17 -1.12
N GLY A 56 5.57 0.14 -2.15
CA GLY A 56 5.29 -1.08 -2.91
C GLY A 56 6.55 -1.70 -3.49
N SER A 57 7.38 -0.91 -4.18
CA SER A 57 8.57 -1.42 -4.89
C SER A 57 9.72 -1.80 -3.94
N THR A 58 9.95 -1.04 -2.85
CA THR A 58 11.17 -1.22 -2.05
C THR A 58 10.94 -2.02 -0.78
N TRP A 59 9.74 -1.99 -0.21
CA TRP A 59 9.48 -2.68 1.05
C TRP A 59 8.55 -3.89 0.87
N LEU A 60 7.39 -3.72 0.22
CA LEU A 60 6.37 -4.76 0.14
C LEU A 60 6.73 -5.86 -0.87
N THR A 61 7.08 -5.50 -2.11
CA THR A 61 7.38 -6.49 -3.17
C THR A 61 8.50 -7.47 -2.79
N PRO A 62 9.63 -7.05 -2.18
CA PRO A 62 10.67 -7.99 -1.75
C PRO A 62 10.22 -8.99 -0.66
N ARG A 63 9.13 -8.70 0.06
CA ARG A 63 8.62 -9.51 1.18
C ARG A 63 7.37 -10.32 0.84
N ILE A 64 6.71 -9.99 -0.28
CA ILE A 64 5.39 -10.56 -0.62
C ILE A 64 5.41 -12.07 -0.84
N ASN A 65 6.55 -12.64 -1.27
CA ASN A 65 6.72 -14.06 -1.47
C ASN A 65 6.41 -14.85 -0.20
N LYS A 66 6.80 -14.37 0.99
CA LYS A 66 6.50 -15.02 2.27
C LYS A 66 4.99 -15.16 2.50
N PHE A 67 4.22 -14.13 2.09
CA PHE A 67 2.77 -14.17 2.20
C PHE A 67 2.14 -15.11 1.16
N VAL A 68 2.58 -15.05 -0.08
CA VAL A 68 2.08 -15.90 -1.18
C VAL A 68 2.37 -17.38 -0.89
N ASP A 69 3.56 -17.72 -0.39
CA ASP A 69 3.95 -19.07 -0.04
C ASP A 69 3.11 -19.62 1.13
N GLN A 70 2.75 -18.76 2.08
CA GLN A 70 1.90 -19.13 3.22
C GLN A 70 0.43 -19.33 2.83
N PHE A 71 -0.06 -18.61 1.82
CA PHE A 71 -1.45 -18.60 1.38
C PHE A 71 -1.58 -18.84 -0.13
N PRO A 72 -1.26 -20.04 -0.62
CA PRO A 72 -1.17 -20.36 -2.06
C PRO A 72 -2.51 -20.26 -2.80
N ASP A 73 -3.64 -20.31 -2.08
CA ASP A 73 -4.99 -20.17 -2.67
C ASP A 73 -5.44 -18.71 -2.82
N MET A 74 -4.58 -17.75 -2.44
CA MET A 74 -4.83 -16.32 -2.62
C MET A 74 -4.14 -15.80 -3.87
N ASP A 75 -4.89 -15.02 -4.67
CA ASP A 75 -4.36 -14.25 -5.80
C ASP A 75 -4.10 -12.81 -5.34
N ILE A 76 -2.83 -12.43 -5.21
CA ILE A 76 -2.43 -11.11 -4.73
C ILE A 76 -2.11 -10.20 -5.90
N SER A 77 -2.81 -9.06 -5.97
CA SER A 77 -2.53 -7.99 -6.93
C SER A 77 -2.09 -6.73 -6.22
N LEU A 78 -0.91 -6.22 -6.58
CA LEU A 78 -0.37 -4.99 -6.02
C LEU A 78 -0.54 -3.84 -7.02
N LEU A 79 -1.38 -2.86 -6.65
CA LEU A 79 -1.63 -1.65 -7.41
C LEU A 79 -0.83 -0.49 -6.82
N MET A 80 0.24 -0.09 -7.49
CA MET A 80 1.12 0.99 -7.03
C MET A 80 0.77 2.32 -7.68
N SER A 81 0.45 3.34 -6.86
CA SER A 81 0.17 4.69 -7.32
C SER A 81 0.50 5.70 -6.22
N ASP A 82 1.15 6.79 -6.59
CA ASP A 82 1.39 7.93 -5.68
C ASP A 82 0.17 8.87 -5.61
N GLU A 83 -0.84 8.66 -6.46
CA GLU A 83 -2.14 9.30 -6.37
C GLU A 83 -3.07 8.56 -5.42
N GLU A 84 -3.95 9.30 -4.75
CA GLU A 84 -4.94 8.71 -3.85
C GLU A 84 -6.08 8.08 -4.64
N ILE A 85 -6.20 6.75 -4.56
CA ILE A 85 -7.27 5.97 -5.20
C ILE A 85 -8.48 5.93 -4.27
N ASP A 86 -9.68 6.11 -4.85
CA ASP A 86 -10.92 5.93 -4.10
C ASP A 86 -11.26 4.44 -3.97
N LEU A 87 -11.16 3.92 -2.74
CA LEU A 87 -11.48 2.52 -2.43
C LEU A 87 -12.97 2.20 -2.57
N ASN A 88 -13.86 3.21 -2.51
CA ASN A 88 -15.31 2.98 -2.71
C ASN A 88 -15.61 2.55 -4.15
N ASN A 89 -14.75 2.87 -5.11
CA ASN A 89 -14.89 2.42 -6.51
C ASN A 89 -14.41 0.98 -6.73
N ARG A 90 -14.03 0.24 -5.67
CA ARG A 90 -13.58 -1.16 -5.72
C ARG A 90 -12.39 -1.42 -6.65
N VAL A 91 -11.56 -0.40 -6.89
CA VAL A 91 -10.32 -0.53 -7.66
C VAL A 91 -9.28 -1.31 -6.87
N ALA A 92 -9.34 -1.20 -5.53
CA ALA A 92 -8.55 -2.00 -4.61
C ALA A 92 -9.40 -2.33 -3.36
N ASP A 93 -9.10 -3.47 -2.72
CA ASP A 93 -9.79 -3.93 -1.53
C ASP A 93 -9.26 -3.23 -0.28
N ILE A 94 -7.95 -2.99 -0.26
CA ILE A 94 -7.24 -2.34 0.85
C ILE A 94 -6.19 -1.36 0.33
N ALA A 95 -5.77 -0.43 1.18
CA ALA A 95 -4.66 0.45 0.88
C ALA A 95 -3.70 0.63 2.07
N VAL A 96 -2.41 0.78 1.76
CA VAL A 96 -1.40 1.29 2.70
C VAL A 96 -1.05 2.72 2.29
N ARG A 97 -1.41 3.70 3.12
CA ARG A 97 -1.32 5.13 2.79
C ARG A 97 -0.43 5.89 3.75
N VAL A 98 0.25 6.90 3.23
CA VAL A 98 1.12 7.83 3.99
C VAL A 98 0.38 9.08 4.52
N LYS A 99 -0.92 9.14 4.32
CA LYS A 99 -1.81 10.19 4.87
C LYS A 99 -3.06 9.55 5.45
N LYS A 100 -3.60 10.17 6.49
CA LYS A 100 -4.91 9.81 6.99
C LYS A 100 -5.95 10.03 5.89
N PRO A 101 -6.80 9.03 5.57
CA PRO A 101 -7.84 9.20 4.58
C PRO A 101 -8.83 10.26 5.03
N THR A 102 -9.28 11.07 4.09
CA THR A 102 -10.31 12.12 4.29
C THR A 102 -11.67 11.71 3.76
N GLN A 103 -11.73 10.63 2.98
CA GLN A 103 -12.95 10.08 2.41
C GLN A 103 -13.82 9.45 3.49
N GLY A 104 -15.13 9.66 3.42
CA GLY A 104 -16.10 9.01 4.29
C GLY A 104 -16.14 7.49 4.08
N ASN A 105 -16.70 6.77 5.05
CA ASN A 105 -16.91 5.31 5.01
C ASN A 105 -15.65 4.44 4.91
N LEU A 106 -14.47 5.00 5.22
CA LEU A 106 -13.24 4.24 5.30
C LEU A 106 -12.86 3.95 6.76
N ILE A 107 -12.50 2.71 7.02
CA ILE A 107 -11.85 2.30 8.26
C ILE A 107 -10.34 2.43 8.06
N PHE A 108 -9.66 2.99 9.03
CA PHE A 108 -8.21 3.10 9.00
C PHE A 108 -7.59 2.77 10.36
N LYS A 109 -6.47 2.11 10.33
CA LYS A 109 -5.63 1.82 11.50
C LYS A 109 -4.24 2.39 11.27
N LYS A 110 -3.63 2.94 12.31
CA LYS A 110 -2.21 3.31 12.25
C LYS A 110 -1.39 2.05 11.98
N PHE A 111 -0.45 2.15 11.05
CA PHE A 111 0.45 1.06 10.73
C PHE A 111 1.84 1.34 11.29
N VAL A 112 2.68 2.05 10.57
CA VAL A 112 4.05 2.34 10.98
C VAL A 112 4.39 3.82 10.75
N ASN A 113 5.33 4.33 11.52
CA ASN A 113 5.86 5.68 11.36
C ASN A 113 7.18 5.62 10.61
N PHE A 114 7.28 6.30 9.47
CA PHE A 114 8.53 6.40 8.72
C PHE A 114 9.21 7.73 8.98
N HIS A 115 10.52 7.69 9.09
CA HIS A 115 11.37 8.87 9.20
C HIS A 115 12.10 9.12 7.89
N ASN A 116 12.26 10.38 7.54
CA ASN A 116 13.05 10.78 6.38
C ASN A 116 14.35 11.42 6.85
N HIS A 117 15.46 10.98 6.27
CA HIS A 117 16.76 11.61 6.47
C HIS A 117 17.40 11.96 5.13
N ILE A 118 18.54 12.62 5.18
CA ILE A 118 19.27 13.04 3.99
C ILE A 118 20.29 11.94 3.65
N TYR A 119 20.23 11.49 2.39
CA TYR A 119 21.09 10.42 1.89
C TYR A 119 21.86 10.84 0.65
N GLY A 120 23.07 10.29 0.49
CA GLY A 120 23.89 10.35 -0.71
C GLY A 120 24.56 9.01 -0.96
N SER A 121 24.92 8.71 -2.21
CA SER A 121 25.72 7.51 -2.47
C SER A 121 27.17 7.71 -1.99
N SER A 122 27.81 6.61 -1.58
CA SER A 122 29.19 6.61 -1.12
C SER A 122 30.15 7.21 -2.16
N ASP A 123 29.91 6.92 -3.47
CA ASP A 123 30.77 7.41 -4.55
C ASP A 123 30.58 8.91 -4.79
N TYR A 124 29.34 9.42 -4.75
CA TYR A 124 29.10 10.85 -4.81
C TYR A 124 29.78 11.58 -3.63
N LEU A 125 29.70 11.01 -2.43
CA LEU A 125 30.28 11.61 -1.23
C LEU A 125 31.82 11.56 -1.24
N LYS A 126 32.45 10.55 -1.85
CA LYS A 126 33.91 10.51 -2.08
C LYS A 126 34.35 11.64 -3.00
N GLU A 127 33.59 11.91 -4.05
CA GLU A 127 33.93 12.94 -5.04
C GLU A 127 33.64 14.36 -4.51
N LYS A 128 32.46 14.59 -3.92
CA LYS A 128 31.97 15.92 -3.55
C LYS A 128 32.19 16.29 -2.08
N GLY A 129 32.69 15.35 -1.28
CA GLY A 129 32.82 15.50 0.17
C GLY A 129 31.53 15.19 0.92
N ILE A 130 31.66 14.96 2.23
CA ILE A 130 30.52 14.74 3.14
C ILE A 130 30.11 16.06 3.76
N PRO A 131 28.85 16.51 3.67
CA PRO A 131 28.41 17.76 4.32
C PRO A 131 28.51 17.61 5.84
N ARG A 132 29.16 18.57 6.51
CA ARG A 132 29.39 18.57 7.97
C ARG A 132 28.34 19.38 8.73
N ASN A 133 27.66 20.30 8.03
CA ASN A 133 26.61 21.12 8.58
C ASN A 133 25.56 21.45 7.48
N ILE A 134 24.44 22.02 7.90
CA ILE A 134 23.31 22.33 7.00
C ILE A 134 23.71 23.31 5.87
N ASN A 135 24.66 24.22 6.11
CA ASN A 135 25.08 25.19 5.09
C ASN A 135 25.89 24.51 3.97
N ASP A 136 26.56 23.41 4.24
CA ASP A 136 27.29 22.65 3.22
C ASP A 136 26.37 22.09 2.14
N LEU A 137 25.05 21.90 2.42
CA LEU A 137 24.07 21.52 1.43
C LEU A 137 23.99 22.49 0.23
N ASN A 138 24.48 23.74 0.39
CA ASN A 138 24.55 24.70 -0.71
C ASN A 138 25.62 24.34 -1.76
N LYS A 139 26.57 23.47 -1.41
CA LYS A 139 27.67 23.03 -2.28
C LYS A 139 27.33 21.71 -2.98
N HIS A 140 26.23 21.07 -2.62
CA HIS A 140 25.84 19.78 -3.16
C HIS A 140 24.69 19.89 -4.17
N ASN A 141 24.64 18.93 -5.08
CA ASN A 141 23.49 18.72 -5.94
C ASN A 141 22.34 18.18 -5.07
N LEU A 142 21.19 18.85 -5.10
CA LEU A 142 19.99 18.41 -4.40
C LEU A 142 18.99 17.83 -5.38
N ILE A 143 18.44 16.67 -5.02
CA ILE A 143 17.39 15.95 -5.75
C ILE A 143 16.09 16.14 -4.99
N CYS A 144 15.02 16.55 -5.67
CA CYS A 144 13.76 16.89 -5.05
C CYS A 144 12.56 16.30 -5.81
N PHE A 145 11.43 16.26 -5.10
CA PHE A 145 10.19 15.80 -5.68
C PHE A 145 9.56 16.84 -6.62
N GLY A 146 9.00 16.33 -7.71
CA GLY A 146 7.97 16.98 -8.50
C GLY A 146 8.33 18.25 -9.30
N ILE A 147 7.42 18.54 -10.20
CA ILE A 147 7.37 19.75 -11.02
C ILE A 147 5.95 20.33 -10.83
N GLY A 148 5.67 20.87 -9.65
CA GLY A 148 4.35 21.46 -9.36
C GLY A 148 3.20 20.44 -9.16
N LEU A 149 3.50 19.16 -9.11
CA LEU A 149 2.51 18.11 -8.84
C LEU A 149 2.33 17.88 -7.33
N PRO A 150 1.13 17.46 -6.90
CA PRO A 150 0.89 17.08 -5.52
C PRO A 150 1.85 15.94 -5.08
N SER A 151 2.50 16.12 -3.94
CA SER A 151 3.31 15.06 -3.35
C SER A 151 2.43 14.14 -2.48
N PRO A 152 2.67 12.82 -2.50
CA PRO A 152 2.02 11.89 -1.58
C PRO A 152 2.38 12.20 -0.12
N ILE A 153 3.50 12.87 0.12
CA ILE A 153 4.03 13.20 1.45
C ILE A 153 4.13 14.72 1.59
N SER A 154 3.61 15.27 2.68
CA SER A 154 3.76 16.70 3.00
C SER A 154 5.23 17.02 3.30
N ASN A 155 5.67 18.22 2.93
CA ASN A 155 7.03 18.71 3.23
C ASN A 155 8.17 17.81 2.76
N ILE A 156 7.99 17.04 1.69
CA ILE A 156 9.01 16.12 1.17
C ILE A 156 10.32 16.83 0.80
N ASP A 157 10.24 18.05 0.31
CA ASP A 157 11.37 18.88 -0.11
C ASP A 157 11.91 19.78 1.03
N TRP A 158 11.78 19.36 2.29
CA TRP A 158 12.27 20.10 3.46
C TRP A 158 13.77 20.43 3.39
N ILE A 159 14.57 19.57 2.74
CA ILE A 159 16.00 19.78 2.50
C ILE A 159 16.31 21.11 1.77
N LEU A 160 15.37 21.62 0.98
CA LEU A 160 15.56 22.90 0.31
C LEU A 160 15.43 24.10 1.25
N LYS A 161 14.70 23.96 2.34
CA LYS A 161 14.36 25.04 3.26
C LYS A 161 15.16 25.04 4.55
N ILE A 162 15.59 23.85 5.01
CA ILE A 162 16.29 23.71 6.29
C ILE A 162 17.51 24.66 6.40
N GLY A 163 17.62 25.37 7.53
CA GLY A 163 18.69 26.35 7.79
C GLY A 163 18.67 27.59 6.89
N LYS A 164 17.55 27.88 6.20
CA LYS A 164 17.34 29.10 5.44
C LYS A 164 16.31 30.00 6.16
N GLU A 165 16.67 31.22 6.46
CA GLU A 165 15.74 32.23 7.00
C GLU A 165 14.73 32.67 5.95
N LYS A 166 15.19 32.86 4.71
CA LYS A 166 14.34 33.26 3.57
C LYS A 166 14.71 32.45 2.32
N GLY A 167 13.69 32.11 1.52
CA GLY A 167 13.86 31.43 0.24
C GLY A 167 14.11 29.91 0.42
N LYS A 168 14.63 29.29 -0.63
CA LYS A 168 14.96 27.87 -0.69
C LYS A 168 16.17 27.61 -1.60
N ARG A 169 16.87 26.50 -1.37
CA ARG A 169 17.93 26.04 -2.27
C ARG A 169 17.36 25.65 -3.62
N ARG A 170 18.17 25.80 -4.67
CA ARG A 170 17.80 25.33 -6.01
C ARG A 170 18.17 23.84 -6.15
N PRO A 171 17.22 22.95 -6.45
CA PRO A 171 17.54 21.56 -6.76
C PRO A 171 18.21 21.47 -8.13
N LYS A 172 19.11 20.51 -8.26
CA LYS A 172 19.75 20.17 -9.54
C LYS A 172 18.88 19.25 -10.40
N PHE A 173 18.14 18.36 -9.75
CA PHE A 173 17.26 17.39 -10.40
C PHE A 173 15.90 17.31 -9.68
N ARG A 174 14.86 17.07 -10.46
CA ARG A 174 13.49 16.87 -9.96
C ARG A 174 12.85 15.68 -10.65
N VAL A 175 12.14 14.88 -9.87
CA VAL A 175 11.36 13.74 -10.36
C VAL A 175 10.11 13.58 -9.47
N ASN A 176 8.97 13.28 -10.08
CA ASN A 176 7.69 13.11 -9.37
C ASN A 176 7.48 11.69 -8.80
N SER A 177 8.56 11.05 -8.40
CA SER A 177 8.57 9.72 -7.80
C SER A 177 9.64 9.65 -6.71
N ILE A 178 9.25 9.26 -5.49
CA ILE A 178 10.21 9.07 -4.39
C ILE A 178 11.15 7.91 -4.72
N TYR A 179 10.64 6.87 -5.38
CA TYR A 179 11.46 5.78 -5.89
C TYR A 179 12.49 6.27 -6.92
N GLY A 180 12.05 7.13 -7.86
CA GLY A 180 12.95 7.78 -8.81
C GLY A 180 14.03 8.66 -8.14
N MET A 181 13.67 9.36 -7.04
CA MET A 181 14.66 10.09 -6.22
C MET A 181 15.69 9.15 -5.62
N SER A 182 15.26 8.00 -5.06
CA SER A 182 16.16 6.99 -4.50
C SER A 182 17.15 6.45 -5.55
N LEU A 183 16.66 6.12 -6.74
CA LEU A 183 17.51 5.68 -7.85
C LEU A 183 18.52 6.76 -8.28
N ALA A 184 18.11 8.03 -8.34
CA ALA A 184 19.00 9.12 -8.68
C ALA A 184 20.12 9.32 -7.62
N VAL A 185 19.81 9.19 -6.33
CA VAL A 185 20.81 9.22 -5.24
C VAL A 185 21.77 8.05 -5.37
N GLU A 186 21.25 6.85 -5.59
CA GLU A 186 22.03 5.61 -5.73
C GLU A 186 23.05 5.71 -6.89
N ASN A 187 22.66 6.36 -7.99
CA ASN A 187 23.52 6.58 -9.16
C ASN A 187 24.36 7.88 -9.06
N GLY A 188 24.51 8.46 -7.87
CA GLY A 188 25.43 9.57 -7.64
C GLY A 188 24.98 10.94 -8.17
N ALA A 189 23.69 11.14 -8.47
CA ALA A 189 23.22 12.43 -8.97
C ALA A 189 23.24 13.55 -7.90
N GLY A 190 23.24 13.20 -6.60
CA GLY A 190 23.27 14.17 -5.52
C GLY A 190 22.71 13.65 -4.20
N LEU A 191 22.25 14.56 -3.35
CA LEU A 191 21.63 14.28 -2.06
C LEU A 191 20.11 14.44 -2.15
N ALA A 192 19.37 13.56 -1.49
CA ALA A 192 17.92 13.68 -1.33
C ALA A 192 17.46 13.36 0.09
N SER A 193 16.26 13.83 0.43
CA SER A 193 15.50 13.35 1.56
C SER A 193 14.76 12.07 1.16
N LEU A 194 15.07 10.94 1.80
CA LEU A 194 14.46 9.65 1.52
C LEU A 194 13.94 9.01 2.81
N PRO A 195 12.83 8.23 2.73
CA PRO A 195 12.40 7.39 3.85
C PRO A 195 13.43 6.32 4.17
N ASP A 196 13.68 6.09 5.47
CA ASP A 196 14.71 5.16 5.95
C ASP A 196 14.50 3.74 5.45
N TYR A 197 13.25 3.29 5.33
CA TYR A 197 12.93 1.95 4.82
C TYR A 197 13.39 1.71 3.36
N MET A 198 13.54 2.78 2.57
CA MET A 198 13.98 2.66 1.16
C MET A 198 15.48 2.43 1.03
N VAL A 199 16.22 2.71 2.08
CA VAL A 199 17.69 2.64 2.10
C VAL A 199 18.22 1.55 3.03
N ALA A 200 17.36 0.90 3.80
CA ALA A 200 17.73 -0.10 4.79
C ALA A 200 18.62 -1.23 4.22
N ASP A 201 18.29 -1.69 3.02
CA ASP A 201 19.00 -2.78 2.33
C ASP A 201 20.00 -2.27 1.28
N LYS A 202 20.41 -0.97 1.36
CA LYS A 202 21.30 -0.32 0.40
C LYS A 202 22.55 0.26 1.10
N PRO A 203 23.56 -0.56 1.39
CA PRO A 203 24.75 -0.12 2.14
C PRO A 203 25.57 0.97 1.43
N GLN A 204 25.39 1.13 0.10
CA GLN A 204 26.02 2.20 -0.67
C GLN A 204 25.38 3.57 -0.44
N LEU A 205 24.18 3.64 0.18
CA LEU A 205 23.51 4.90 0.54
C LEU A 205 23.87 5.28 1.98
N VAL A 206 24.49 6.42 2.13
CA VAL A 206 24.99 6.91 3.41
C VAL A 206 24.11 8.05 3.90
N ARG A 207 23.62 7.94 5.15
CA ARG A 207 22.96 9.04 5.84
C ARG A 207 23.99 10.14 6.12
N VAL A 208 23.70 11.35 5.65
CA VAL A 208 24.50 12.54 5.94
C VAL A 208 23.80 13.43 6.95
N LEU A 209 24.56 14.26 7.67
CA LEU A 209 24.05 15.13 8.74
C LEU A 209 23.22 14.36 9.78
N PRO A 210 23.77 13.36 10.47
CA PRO A 210 23.02 12.43 11.32
C PRO A 210 22.28 13.10 12.49
N ASN A 211 22.71 14.30 12.90
CA ASN A 211 22.08 15.10 13.96
C ASN A 211 20.92 15.98 13.44
N VAL A 212 20.61 15.90 12.14
CA VAL A 212 19.52 16.66 11.53
C VAL A 212 18.33 15.71 11.33
N GLU A 213 17.32 15.89 12.16
CA GLU A 213 16.09 15.12 12.05
C GLU A 213 15.22 15.66 10.91
N GLY A 214 14.78 14.76 10.06
CA GLY A 214 13.82 15.03 9.00
C GLY A 214 12.38 14.82 9.46
N PRO A 215 11.41 15.07 8.59
CA PRO A 215 10.00 14.84 8.91
C PRO A 215 9.71 13.34 9.06
N SER A 216 8.75 13.03 9.94
CA SER A 216 8.20 11.69 10.08
C SER A 216 6.77 11.62 9.54
N TYR A 217 6.38 10.45 9.06
CA TYR A 217 5.09 10.23 8.41
C TYR A 217 4.42 8.98 8.98
N GLN A 218 3.22 9.17 9.54
CA GLN A 218 2.39 8.07 9.98
C GLN A 218 1.71 7.44 8.77
N THR A 219 1.87 6.13 8.60
CA THR A 219 1.14 5.38 7.60
C THR A 219 -0.12 4.73 8.19
N TYR A 220 -1.04 4.40 7.31
CA TYR A 220 -2.35 3.88 7.67
C TYR A 220 -2.68 2.68 6.79
N PHE A 221 -3.20 1.64 7.42
CA PHE A 221 -3.87 0.54 6.78
C PHE A 221 -5.35 0.90 6.62
N VAL A 222 -5.85 0.94 5.40
CA VAL A 222 -7.16 1.53 5.04
C VAL A 222 -7.99 0.53 4.25
N TYR A 223 -9.28 0.43 4.57
CA TYR A 223 -10.26 -0.43 3.88
C TYR A 223 -11.69 0.09 4.07
N THR A 224 -12.65 -0.40 3.28
CA THR A 224 -14.07 -0.08 3.45
C THR A 224 -14.75 -0.96 4.49
N GLU A 225 -15.91 -0.56 5.03
CA GLU A 225 -16.66 -1.32 6.03
C GLU A 225 -17.01 -2.74 5.58
N GLU A 226 -17.23 -2.96 4.27
CA GLU A 226 -17.52 -4.28 3.70
C GLU A 226 -16.41 -5.32 3.90
N PHE A 227 -15.15 -4.87 4.03
CA PHE A 227 -13.98 -5.72 4.27
C PHE A 227 -13.62 -5.91 5.75
N LYS A 228 -14.39 -5.35 6.68
CA LYS A 228 -14.09 -5.36 8.12
C LYS A 228 -13.87 -6.77 8.70
N ASN A 229 -14.61 -7.77 8.20
CA ASN A 229 -14.54 -9.16 8.64
C ASN A 229 -14.00 -10.08 7.52
N ASP A 230 -13.26 -9.55 6.56
CA ASP A 230 -12.66 -10.32 5.49
C ASP A 230 -11.37 -10.98 5.99
N ARG A 231 -11.34 -12.31 5.98
CA ARG A 231 -10.20 -13.10 6.48
C ARG A 231 -8.91 -12.83 5.69
N ARG A 232 -9.00 -12.57 4.40
CA ARG A 232 -7.85 -12.26 3.53
C ARG A 232 -7.18 -10.94 3.98
N LEU A 233 -8.02 -9.94 4.28
CA LEU A 233 -7.59 -8.65 4.78
C LEU A 233 -6.92 -8.78 6.15
N GLU A 234 -7.51 -9.54 7.08
CA GLU A 234 -6.94 -9.76 8.41
C GLU A 234 -5.55 -10.39 8.32
N LEU A 235 -5.40 -11.45 7.53
CA LEU A 235 -4.13 -12.15 7.35
C LEU A 235 -3.07 -11.26 6.72
N PHE A 236 -3.44 -10.48 5.70
CA PHE A 236 -2.51 -9.55 5.07
C PHE A 236 -2.11 -8.42 6.03
N ARG A 237 -3.04 -7.88 6.80
CA ARG A 237 -2.74 -6.92 7.86
C ARG A 237 -1.75 -7.50 8.86
N ASP A 238 -2.03 -8.71 9.38
CA ASP A 238 -1.19 -9.36 10.37
C ASP A 238 0.22 -9.66 9.82
N PHE A 239 0.32 -10.04 8.55
CA PHE A 239 1.59 -10.15 7.84
C PHE A 239 2.35 -8.82 7.83
N LEU A 240 1.71 -7.71 7.45
CA LEU A 240 2.36 -6.39 7.43
C LEU A 240 2.87 -5.93 8.81
N TYR A 241 2.18 -6.28 9.88
CA TYR A 241 2.57 -5.90 11.25
C TYR A 241 3.70 -6.77 11.82
N ASN A 242 3.95 -7.94 11.23
CA ASN A 242 4.99 -8.89 11.67
C ASN A 242 6.31 -8.75 10.88
N GLU A 243 6.31 -8.07 9.73
CA GLU A 243 7.49 -7.80 8.88
C GLU A 243 8.14 -6.45 9.19
#